data_dd107ce542a5e5d4bba74f7a483d001b
#
_entry.id   dd107ce542a5e5d4bba74f7a483d001b
#
_cell.length_a   1.000
_cell.length_b   1.000
_cell.length_c   1.000
_cell.angle_alpha   90.00
_cell.angle_beta   90.00
_cell.angle_gamma   90.00
#
_symmetry.space_group_name_H-M   'P 1'
#
loop_
_entity.id
_entity.type
_entity.pdbx_description
1 polymer ?
#
loop_
_entity_poly.entity_id
_entity_poly.type
_entity_poly.pdbx_seq_one_letter_code
_entity_poly.pdbx_strand_id
1 'polypeptide(L)'
;MTSHVTSYDPSAGRTRRVGRLAAQLVGSIAFTALALLGSSLVNPADAAAKLCGDRGQILKRLEQGHDERPQALGLSADGGVLEILVSPEGGWTILVTYPKRPTCVVAVGEAWQMLQLVGQPA
;
A
#
# COMPACT_ATOMS: atom_id res chain seq x y z
N MET A 1 34.52 38.07 11.96
CA MET A 1 33.08 37.94 12.00
C MET A 1 32.48 38.92 11.02
N THR A 2 32.37 38.55 9.78
CA THR A 2 31.79 39.40 8.72
C THR A 2 30.89 38.57 7.86
N SER A 3 29.60 38.82 8.04
CA SER A 3 28.53 38.23 7.26
C SER A 3 28.52 38.85 5.86
N HIS A 4 28.75 38.05 4.84
CA HIS A 4 28.50 38.47 3.46
C HIS A 4 27.10 38.05 3.07
N VAL A 5 26.23 39.06 3.06
CA VAL A 5 24.93 38.99 2.40
C VAL A 5 25.18 39.27 0.91
N THR A 6 24.96 38.25 0.08
CA THR A 6 24.97 38.44 -1.37
C THR A 6 23.56 38.80 -1.81
N SER A 7 23.41 40.06 -2.19
CA SER A 7 22.20 40.59 -2.78
C SER A 7 21.98 40.00 -4.14
N TYR A 8 20.81 39.40 -4.36
CA TYR A 8 20.32 39.00 -5.66
C TYR A 8 19.72 40.23 -6.39
N ASP A 9 20.32 40.58 -7.50
CA ASP A 9 19.89 41.69 -8.38
C ASP A 9 19.00 41.12 -9.51
N PRO A 10 17.73 41.50 -9.63
CA PRO A 10 16.84 41.04 -10.70
C PRO A 10 16.66 42.10 -11.79
N SER A 11 17.73 42.60 -12.40
CA SER A 11 17.57 43.54 -13.50
C SER A 11 18.71 43.55 -14.52
N ALA A 12 18.61 42.68 -15.48
CA ALA A 12 19.17 42.89 -16.83
C ALA A 12 18.54 41.86 -17.74
N GLY A 13 17.73 42.17 -18.61
CA GLY A 13 17.66 43.25 -19.56
C GLY A 13 17.41 42.65 -20.89
N ARG A 14 16.29 42.95 -21.39
CA ARG A 14 15.98 43.49 -22.70
C ARG A 14 16.39 42.72 -23.95
N THR A 15 15.36 42.22 -24.60
CA THR A 15 14.93 42.54 -25.97
C THR A 15 15.73 42.06 -27.15
N ARG A 16 14.94 41.53 -28.02
CA ARG A 16 14.87 41.68 -29.51
C ARG A 16 15.01 40.34 -30.21
N ARG A 17 14.26 39.96 -31.21
CA ARG A 17 13.42 40.64 -32.18
C ARG A 17 12.51 39.60 -32.83
N VAL A 18 11.33 39.96 -33.01
CA VAL A 18 10.48 39.88 -34.19
C VAL A 18 11.16 39.30 -35.42
N GLY A 19 10.69 38.17 -35.85
CA GLY A 19 10.88 37.62 -37.19
C GLY A 19 9.58 36.94 -37.62
N ARG A 20 8.91 37.61 -38.50
CA ARG A 20 7.68 37.20 -39.17
C ARG A 20 7.90 36.04 -40.11
N LEU A 21 6.77 35.38 -40.44
CA LEU A 21 6.48 34.55 -41.61
C LEU A 21 6.90 33.08 -41.41
N ALA A 22 6.03 32.12 -41.44
CA ALA A 22 5.03 31.83 -42.44
C ALA A 22 3.96 30.91 -41.88
N ALA A 23 2.75 31.18 -42.27
CA ALA A 23 1.63 30.27 -42.17
C ALA A 23 1.93 28.97 -42.90
N GLN A 24 1.73 27.84 -42.21
CA GLN A 24 1.31 26.63 -42.90
C GLN A 24 0.31 25.89 -42.01
N LEU A 25 -0.90 26.05 -42.44
CA LEU A 25 -2.02 25.19 -42.16
C LEU A 25 -1.70 23.80 -42.70
N VAL A 26 -1.55 22.80 -41.86
CA VAL A 26 -1.90 21.41 -42.23
C VAL A 26 -2.12 20.60 -40.96
N GLY A 27 -3.29 20.05 -40.88
CA GLY A 27 -3.50 18.75 -40.21
C GLY A 27 -3.92 18.78 -38.76
N SER A 28 -5.15 19.16 -38.55
CA SER A 28 -5.92 18.68 -37.40
C SER A 28 -5.97 17.14 -37.41
N ILE A 29 -5.19 16.53 -36.58
CA ILE A 29 -5.51 15.18 -36.14
C ILE A 29 -5.65 15.28 -34.63
N ALA A 30 -6.88 15.53 -34.22
CA ALA A 30 -7.32 15.35 -32.86
C ALA A 30 -7.24 13.86 -32.55
N PHE A 31 -6.12 13.42 -31.98
CA PHE A 31 -6.05 12.17 -31.24
C PHE A 31 -6.61 12.43 -29.85
N THR A 32 -7.91 12.50 -29.75
CA THR A 32 -8.60 12.26 -28.48
C THR A 32 -8.52 10.76 -28.21
N ALA A 33 -7.36 10.28 -27.80
CA ALA A 33 -7.25 9.03 -27.10
C ALA A 33 -7.81 9.27 -25.69
N LEU A 34 -9.12 9.17 -25.58
CA LEU A 34 -9.82 9.05 -24.32
C LEU A 34 -9.45 7.67 -23.76
N ALA A 35 -8.30 7.59 -23.11
CA ALA A 35 -7.93 6.46 -22.28
C ALA A 35 -8.86 6.48 -21.06
N LEU A 36 -10.03 5.88 -21.22
CA LEU A 36 -10.83 5.41 -20.10
C LEU A 36 -10.09 4.25 -19.45
N LEU A 37 -9.02 4.58 -18.75
CA LEU A 37 -8.46 3.71 -17.72
C LEU A 37 -9.50 3.69 -16.61
N GLY A 38 -10.45 2.77 -16.75
CA GLY A 38 -11.30 2.38 -15.67
C GLY A 38 -10.42 1.84 -14.55
N SER A 39 -10.03 2.70 -13.63
CA SER A 39 -9.47 2.27 -12.36
C SER A 39 -10.59 1.52 -11.66
N SER A 40 -10.60 0.21 -11.82
CA SER A 40 -11.40 -0.65 -10.98
C SER A 40 -10.86 -0.48 -9.57
N LEU A 41 -11.52 0.37 -8.78
CA LEU A 41 -11.28 0.48 -7.35
C LEU A 41 -11.71 -0.84 -6.73
N VAL A 42 -10.81 -1.82 -6.70
CA VAL A 42 -11.02 -3.04 -5.94
C VAL A 42 -10.98 -2.62 -4.48
N ASN A 43 -12.13 -2.70 -3.81
CA ASN A 43 -12.21 -2.45 -2.39
C ASN A 43 -11.33 -3.49 -1.66
N PRO A 44 -10.35 -3.08 -0.85
CA PRO A 44 -9.49 -4.02 -0.13
C PRO A 44 -10.26 -5.01 0.75
N ALA A 45 -11.43 -4.63 1.25
CA ALA A 45 -12.32 -5.53 1.98
C ALA A 45 -12.87 -6.67 1.11
N ASP A 46 -13.19 -6.41 -0.17
CA ASP A 46 -13.65 -7.44 -1.09
C ASP A 46 -12.53 -8.39 -1.52
N ALA A 47 -11.31 -7.89 -1.62
CA ALA A 47 -10.14 -8.72 -1.92
C ALA A 47 -9.82 -9.67 -0.74
N ALA A 48 -9.94 -9.21 0.51
CA ALA A 48 -9.76 -10.02 1.71
C ALA A 48 -10.85 -11.09 1.86
N ALA A 49 -12.11 -10.77 1.57
CA ALA A 49 -13.24 -11.70 1.65
C ALA A 49 -13.14 -12.90 0.68
N LYS A 50 -12.29 -12.81 -0.34
CA LYS A 50 -12.07 -13.89 -1.33
C LYS A 50 -10.90 -14.81 -1.00
N LEU A 51 -10.13 -14.52 0.04
CA LEU A 51 -8.95 -15.29 0.44
C LEU A 51 -9.30 -16.29 1.53
N CYS A 52 -10.16 -17.25 1.19
CA CYS A 52 -10.49 -18.36 2.08
C CYS A 52 -9.99 -19.68 1.49
N GLY A 53 -9.65 -20.63 2.35
CA GLY A 53 -9.19 -21.93 1.92
C GLY A 53 -8.84 -22.86 3.08
N ASP A 54 -8.17 -23.96 2.76
CA ASP A 54 -7.64 -24.87 3.77
C ASP A 54 -6.62 -24.18 4.66
N ARG A 55 -6.79 -24.27 5.97
CA ARG A 55 -5.93 -23.61 6.95
C ARG A 55 -4.46 -24.00 6.79
N GLY A 56 -4.19 -25.28 6.64
CA GLY A 56 -2.81 -25.78 6.51
C GLY A 56 -2.11 -25.24 5.26
N GLN A 57 -2.85 -25.13 4.16
CA GLN A 57 -2.30 -24.55 2.92
C GLN A 57 -2.05 -23.05 3.05
N ILE A 58 -2.96 -22.31 3.73
CA ILE A 58 -2.78 -20.88 3.98
C ILE A 58 -1.54 -20.66 4.83
N LEU A 59 -1.42 -21.36 5.96
CA LEU A 59 -0.26 -21.26 6.86
C LEU A 59 1.06 -21.55 6.12
N LYS A 60 1.09 -22.60 5.31
CA LYS A 60 2.26 -22.96 4.52
C LYS A 60 2.65 -21.88 3.53
N ARG A 61 1.69 -21.26 2.86
CA ARG A 61 1.94 -20.14 1.93
C ARG A 61 2.48 -18.91 2.64
N LEU A 62 1.92 -18.57 3.80
CA LEU A 62 2.37 -17.43 4.60
C LEU A 62 3.78 -17.65 5.14
N GLU A 63 4.10 -18.87 5.61
CA GLU A 63 5.44 -19.20 6.04
C GLU A 63 6.46 -19.20 4.88
N GLN A 64 6.14 -19.82 3.75
CA GLN A 64 7.07 -19.95 2.62
C GLN A 64 7.22 -18.65 1.81
N GLY A 65 6.16 -17.86 1.68
CA GLY A 65 6.15 -16.66 0.85
C GLY A 65 6.45 -15.37 1.62
N HIS A 66 6.18 -15.35 2.91
CA HIS A 66 6.25 -14.13 3.74
C HIS A 66 7.01 -14.32 5.06
N ASP A 67 7.50 -15.52 5.33
CA ASP A 67 8.13 -15.91 6.61
C ASP A 67 7.26 -15.58 7.85
N GLU A 68 5.94 -15.57 7.65
CA GLU A 68 4.99 -15.31 8.71
C GLU A 68 4.66 -16.58 9.49
N ARG A 69 4.67 -16.48 10.81
CA ARG A 69 4.38 -17.59 11.73
C ARG A 69 3.39 -17.18 12.78
N PRO A 70 2.53 -18.11 13.28
CA PRO A 70 1.58 -17.82 14.33
C PRO A 70 2.27 -17.24 15.58
N GLN A 71 1.79 -16.10 16.05
CA GLN A 71 2.27 -15.39 17.24
C GLN A 71 1.23 -15.31 18.33
N ALA A 72 -0.05 -15.23 17.97
CA ALA A 72 -1.13 -15.12 18.92
C ALA A 72 -2.39 -15.81 18.42
N LEU A 73 -3.20 -16.26 19.36
CA LEU A 73 -4.53 -16.82 19.14
C LEU A 73 -5.56 -16.07 19.96
N GLY A 74 -6.74 -15.94 19.41
CA GLY A 74 -7.90 -15.38 20.08
C GLY A 74 -9.18 -16.11 19.71
N LEU A 75 -10.20 -15.98 20.53
CA LEU A 75 -11.54 -16.48 20.27
C LEU A 75 -12.48 -15.28 20.19
N SER A 76 -13.16 -15.15 19.06
CA SER A 76 -14.18 -14.10 18.88
C SER A 76 -15.48 -14.48 19.57
N ALA A 77 -16.31 -13.51 19.92
CA ALA A 77 -17.57 -13.73 20.61
C ALA A 77 -18.55 -14.62 19.85
N ASP A 78 -18.43 -14.66 18.53
CA ASP A 78 -19.24 -15.48 17.63
C ASP A 78 -18.65 -16.88 17.36
N GLY A 79 -17.57 -17.26 18.06
CA GLY A 79 -16.95 -18.58 18.01
C GLY A 79 -15.88 -18.77 16.93
N GLY A 80 -15.45 -17.72 16.27
CA GLY A 80 -14.33 -17.76 15.34
C GLY A 80 -12.99 -17.81 16.06
N VAL A 81 -12.08 -18.67 15.62
CA VAL A 81 -10.68 -18.68 16.07
C VAL A 81 -9.90 -17.68 15.24
N LEU A 82 -9.34 -16.67 15.88
CA LEU A 82 -8.45 -15.68 15.28
C LEU A 82 -7.01 -16.14 15.47
N GLU A 83 -6.24 -16.09 14.40
CA GLU A 83 -4.80 -16.34 14.41
C GLU A 83 -4.07 -15.11 13.87
N ILE A 84 -3.09 -14.64 14.61
CA ILE A 84 -2.21 -13.56 14.17
C ILE A 84 -0.86 -14.16 13.81
N LEU A 85 -0.47 -14.01 12.56
CA LEU A 85 0.83 -14.42 12.06
C LEU A 85 1.70 -13.19 11.84
N VAL A 86 2.98 -13.31 12.14
CA VAL A 86 3.94 -12.20 12.02
C VAL A 86 5.26 -12.71 11.46
N SER A 87 5.88 -11.93 10.60
CA SER A 87 7.24 -12.17 10.09
C SER A 87 8.29 -11.37 10.90
N PRO A 88 9.57 -11.77 10.85
CA PRO A 88 10.66 -11.01 11.47
C PRO A 88 10.79 -9.58 10.94
N GLU A 89 10.41 -9.33 9.69
CA GLU A 89 10.43 -8.02 9.04
C GLU A 89 9.21 -7.14 9.41
N GLY A 90 8.26 -7.68 10.15
CA GLY A 90 7.07 -6.95 10.61
C GLY A 90 5.85 -7.06 9.71
N GLY A 91 5.89 -7.88 8.68
CA GLY A 91 4.67 -8.28 7.95
C GLY A 91 3.73 -9.06 8.86
N TRP A 92 2.44 -8.91 8.70
CA TRP A 92 1.48 -9.62 9.52
C TRP A 92 0.18 -9.93 8.78
N THR A 93 -0.42 -11.04 9.18
CA THR A 93 -1.71 -11.52 8.65
C THR A 93 -2.61 -11.96 9.80
N ILE A 94 -3.88 -11.62 9.72
CA ILE A 94 -4.91 -12.13 10.64
C ILE A 94 -5.81 -13.09 9.88
N LEU A 95 -5.95 -14.29 10.42
CA LEU A 95 -6.84 -15.33 9.94
C LEU A 95 -8.03 -15.50 10.89
N VAL A 96 -9.17 -15.90 10.34
CA VAL A 96 -10.32 -16.37 11.12
C VAL A 96 -10.77 -17.73 10.61
N THR A 97 -11.02 -18.64 11.54
CA THR A 97 -11.55 -19.98 11.23
C THR A 97 -12.78 -20.25 12.11
N TYR A 98 -13.91 -20.49 11.47
CA TYR A 98 -15.12 -20.98 12.16
C TYR A 98 -15.21 -22.50 12.07
N PRO A 99 -15.90 -23.15 13.04
CA PRO A 99 -16.09 -24.59 13.00
C PRO A 99 -16.69 -25.07 11.67
N LYS A 100 -16.07 -26.08 11.07
CA LYS A 100 -16.50 -26.68 9.78
C LYS A 100 -16.52 -25.71 8.59
N ARG A 101 -15.82 -24.59 8.65
CA ARG A 101 -15.67 -23.63 7.57
C ARG A 101 -14.21 -23.45 7.17
N PRO A 102 -13.94 -23.01 5.94
CA PRO A 102 -12.58 -22.66 5.53
C PRO A 102 -12.04 -21.52 6.39
N THR A 103 -10.72 -21.45 6.48
CA THR A 103 -10.02 -20.31 7.08
C THR A 103 -9.99 -19.15 6.09
N CYS A 104 -10.24 -17.95 6.57
CA CYS A 104 -10.23 -16.74 5.76
C CYS A 104 -9.18 -15.74 6.28
N VAL A 105 -8.52 -15.07 5.35
CA VAL A 105 -7.70 -13.90 5.65
C VAL A 105 -8.64 -12.70 5.87
N VAL A 106 -8.54 -12.06 7.02
CA VAL A 106 -9.39 -10.91 7.37
C VAL A 106 -8.63 -9.59 7.38
N ALA A 107 -7.31 -9.62 7.57
CA ALA A 107 -6.48 -8.44 7.50
C ALA A 107 -5.01 -8.82 7.23
N VAL A 108 -4.29 -7.92 6.58
CA VAL A 108 -2.85 -8.01 6.35
C VAL A 108 -2.23 -6.64 6.52
N GLY A 109 -0.97 -6.57 6.86
CA GLY A 109 -0.26 -5.30 6.98
C GLY A 109 1.22 -5.47 7.24
N GLU A 110 1.82 -4.36 7.62
CA GLU A 110 3.26 -4.21 7.81
C GLU A 110 3.53 -3.54 9.17
N ALA A 111 4.79 -3.49 9.54
CA ALA A 111 5.26 -2.80 10.73
C ALA A 111 4.62 -3.27 12.04
N TRP A 112 4.43 -4.58 12.17
CA TRP A 112 3.99 -5.18 13.44
C TRP A 112 4.95 -4.85 14.57
N GLN A 113 4.41 -4.41 15.69
CA GLN A 113 5.20 -4.14 16.90
C GLN A 113 4.50 -4.73 18.12
N MET A 114 5.27 -5.48 18.91
CA MET A 114 4.80 -5.94 20.21
C MET A 114 4.91 -4.80 21.23
N LEU A 115 3.79 -4.41 21.80
CA LEU A 115 3.80 -3.43 22.89
C LEU A 115 4.27 -4.10 24.19
N GLN A 116 5.25 -3.50 24.84
CA GLN A 116 5.64 -3.90 26.18
C GLN A 116 4.75 -3.20 27.19
N LEU A 117 4.01 -3.97 27.96
CA LEU A 117 3.20 -3.42 29.04
C LEU A 117 4.13 -3.03 30.19
N VAL A 118 4.13 -1.74 30.52
CA VAL A 118 4.90 -1.22 31.65
C VAL A 118 4.38 -1.86 32.95
N GLY A 119 5.28 -2.50 33.71
CA GLY A 119 4.94 -3.10 35.01
C GLY A 119 4.67 -4.60 34.98
N GLN A 120 4.76 -5.28 33.86
CA GLN A 120 4.81 -6.75 33.83
C GLN A 120 6.25 -7.24 33.98
N PRO A 121 6.52 -8.13 34.95
CA PRO A 121 7.81 -8.80 35.02
C PRO A 121 8.02 -9.64 33.76
N ALA A 122 9.23 -9.58 33.23
CA ALA A 122 9.63 -10.39 32.08
C ALA A 122 9.58 -11.88 32.41
#